data_f45cf24b4aba16b2d61298521504cd47
#
_entry.id   f45cf24b4aba16b2d61298521504cd47
#
_cell.length_a   1.000
_cell.length_b   1.000
_cell.length_c   1.000
_cell.angle_alpha   90.00
_cell.angle_beta   90.00
_cell.angle_gamma   90.00
#
_symmetry.space_group_name_H-M   'P 1'
#
loop_
_entity.id
_entity.type
_entity.pdbx_description
1 polymer ?
#
loop_
_entity_poly.entity_id
_entity_poly.type
_entity_poly.pdbx_seq_one_letter_code
_entity_poly.pdbx_strand_id
1 'polypeptide(L)'
;GKSIGVDVDQSSVSDTVITSAMKGLSSGVQKILTSFYAGKWVLVGGLSSNLGVDDNAVGLPFATSKFEKFTESEYVKLVNSMKSGGTLEVKNDFSAFLAGGETFENVAVSFVK
;
A
#
# COMPACT_ATOMS: atom_id res chain seq x y z
N GLY A 1 5.51 -14.79 -17.51
CA GLY A 1 5.81 -14.12 -16.24
C GLY A 1 4.52 -13.83 -15.45
N LYS A 2 4.67 -13.46 -14.19
CA LYS A 2 3.57 -13.02 -13.32
C LYS A 2 3.74 -11.52 -13.02
N SER A 3 2.64 -10.80 -12.82
CA SER A 3 2.63 -9.37 -12.55
C SER A 3 1.77 -9.04 -11.33
N ILE A 4 2.02 -7.88 -10.75
CA ILE A 4 1.21 -7.29 -9.67
C ILE A 4 0.61 -5.99 -10.21
N GLY A 5 -0.70 -5.86 -10.14
CA GLY A 5 -1.42 -4.64 -10.48
C GLY A 5 -1.28 -3.56 -9.41
N VAL A 6 -1.77 -2.38 -9.70
CA VAL A 6 -1.69 -1.22 -8.80
C VAL A 6 -2.98 -0.40 -8.82
N ASP A 7 -3.24 0.33 -7.76
CA ASP A 7 -4.38 1.23 -7.50
C ASP A 7 -5.72 0.52 -7.30
N VAL A 8 -6.16 -0.25 -8.28
CA VAL A 8 -7.44 -1.02 -8.25
C VAL A 8 -7.17 -2.49 -8.55
N ASP A 9 -8.16 -3.34 -8.30
CA ASP A 9 -8.06 -4.74 -8.67
C ASP A 9 -7.98 -4.90 -10.19
N GLN A 10 -6.85 -5.40 -10.67
CA GLN A 10 -6.54 -5.64 -12.07
C GLN A 10 -6.55 -7.13 -12.43
N SER A 11 -7.10 -7.99 -11.59
CA SER A 11 -7.14 -9.45 -11.79
C SER A 11 -7.81 -9.87 -13.10
N SER A 12 -8.76 -9.05 -13.61
CA SER A 12 -9.48 -9.27 -14.86
C SER A 12 -8.72 -8.81 -16.11
N VAL A 13 -7.64 -8.03 -15.96
CA VAL A 13 -6.90 -7.48 -17.11
C VAL A 13 -6.09 -8.56 -17.83
N SER A 14 -5.49 -9.48 -17.04
CA SER A 14 -4.70 -10.59 -17.58
C SER A 14 -4.60 -11.73 -16.57
N ASP A 15 -4.47 -12.95 -17.06
CA ASP A 15 -4.17 -14.12 -16.23
C ASP A 15 -2.79 -14.07 -15.56
N THR A 16 -1.90 -13.22 -16.06
CA THR A 16 -0.59 -12.99 -15.44
C THR A 16 -0.67 -12.15 -14.17
N VAL A 17 -1.76 -11.37 -13.96
CA VAL A 17 -1.96 -10.58 -12.75
C VAL A 17 -2.37 -11.51 -11.60
N ILE A 18 -1.47 -11.66 -10.62
CA ILE A 18 -1.69 -12.54 -9.46
C ILE A 18 -2.37 -11.84 -8.30
N THR A 19 -2.19 -10.53 -8.17
CA THR A 19 -2.83 -9.65 -7.19
C THR A 19 -2.63 -8.20 -7.59
N SER A 20 -3.18 -7.27 -6.82
CA SER A 20 -2.98 -5.82 -7.03
C SER A 20 -2.70 -5.13 -5.70
N ALA A 21 -1.72 -4.24 -5.68
CA ALA A 21 -1.50 -3.33 -4.56
C ALA A 21 -2.55 -2.21 -4.65
N MET A 22 -3.61 -2.35 -3.87
CA MET A 22 -4.79 -1.48 -3.96
C MET A 22 -4.65 -0.23 -3.10
N LYS A 23 -5.23 0.85 -3.60
CA LYS A 23 -5.44 2.09 -2.88
C LYS A 23 -6.87 2.18 -2.39
N GLY A 24 -7.09 2.35 -1.09
CA GLY A 24 -8.40 2.48 -0.46
C GLY A 24 -9.01 3.87 -0.67
N LEU A 25 -9.35 4.20 -1.92
CA LEU A 25 -9.87 5.53 -2.28
C LEU A 25 -11.13 5.89 -1.49
N SER A 26 -12.07 4.94 -1.34
CA SER A 26 -13.29 5.14 -0.54
C SER A 26 -12.99 5.47 0.92
N SER A 27 -12.06 4.74 1.54
CA SER A 27 -11.64 4.98 2.94
C SER A 27 -11.01 6.36 3.09
N GLY A 28 -10.15 6.75 2.15
CA GLY A 28 -9.54 8.08 2.13
C GLY A 28 -10.57 9.20 2.03
N VAL A 29 -11.49 9.12 1.07
CA VAL A 29 -12.57 10.10 0.88
C VAL A 29 -13.46 10.16 2.12
N GLN A 30 -13.87 9.01 2.67
CA GLN A 30 -14.72 8.94 3.86
C GLN A 30 -14.05 9.61 5.07
N LYS A 31 -12.76 9.39 5.28
CA LYS A 31 -11.99 10.02 6.37
C LYS A 31 -11.98 11.54 6.24
N ILE A 32 -11.74 12.06 5.04
CA ILE A 32 -11.72 13.51 4.80
C ILE A 32 -13.10 14.12 4.98
N LEU A 33 -14.16 13.51 4.44
CA LEU A 33 -15.54 13.97 4.62
C LEU A 33 -15.96 13.94 6.09
N THR A 34 -15.60 12.89 6.82
CA THR A 34 -15.87 12.81 8.26
C THR A 34 -15.22 13.98 9.01
N SER A 35 -13.97 14.30 8.68
CA SER A 35 -13.27 15.45 9.28
C SER A 35 -13.93 16.79 8.92
N PHE A 36 -14.37 16.93 7.67
CA PHE A 36 -15.08 18.14 7.22
C PHE A 36 -16.39 18.36 8.01
N TYR A 37 -17.25 17.35 8.07
CA TYR A 37 -18.53 17.45 8.79
C TYR A 37 -18.38 17.54 10.30
N ALA A 38 -17.26 17.08 10.86
CA ALA A 38 -16.92 17.27 12.27
C ALA A 38 -16.34 18.67 12.58
N GLY A 39 -16.30 19.59 11.61
CA GLY A 39 -15.73 20.93 11.77
C GLY A 39 -14.20 20.96 11.88
N LYS A 40 -13.54 19.87 11.48
CA LYS A 40 -12.08 19.69 11.56
C LYS A 40 -11.37 19.90 10.23
N TRP A 41 -11.98 20.64 9.30
CA TRP A 41 -11.42 20.87 7.97
C TRP A 41 -10.01 21.45 8.00
N VAL A 42 -9.75 22.36 8.93
CA VAL A 42 -8.43 22.98 9.12
C VAL A 42 -7.29 21.98 9.35
N LEU A 43 -7.61 20.76 9.83
CA LEU A 43 -6.62 19.71 10.10
C LEU A 43 -6.31 18.84 8.86
N VAL A 44 -7.09 18.96 7.79
CA VAL A 44 -6.96 18.11 6.61
C VAL A 44 -7.00 18.89 5.30
N GLY A 45 -7.69 20.02 5.26
CA GLY A 45 -7.86 20.83 4.04
C GLY A 45 -6.56 21.50 3.61
N GLY A 46 -6.17 21.29 2.36
CA GLY A 46 -4.92 21.84 1.80
C GLY A 46 -3.64 21.18 2.30
N LEU A 47 -3.74 20.10 3.08
CA LEU A 47 -2.60 19.37 3.63
C LEU A 47 -2.43 18.03 2.92
N SER A 48 -1.17 17.55 2.86
CA SER A 48 -0.88 16.16 2.47
C SER A 48 -1.21 15.23 3.64
N SER A 49 -1.95 14.15 3.35
CA SER A 49 -2.28 13.11 4.31
C SER A 49 -1.61 11.80 3.90
N ASN A 50 -0.83 11.23 4.79
CA ASN A 50 -0.30 9.88 4.61
C ASN A 50 -1.31 8.89 5.20
N LEU A 51 -1.96 8.11 4.34
CA LEU A 51 -2.96 7.12 4.73
C LEU A 51 -2.40 5.73 4.49
N GLY A 52 -2.39 4.93 5.52
CA GLY A 52 -1.79 3.61 5.52
C GLY A 52 -2.76 2.47 5.82
N VAL A 53 -2.19 1.39 6.30
CA VAL A 53 -2.93 0.18 6.68
C VAL A 53 -3.92 0.41 7.83
N ASP A 54 -3.60 1.31 8.75
CA ASP A 54 -4.49 1.68 9.88
C ASP A 54 -5.77 2.38 9.40
N ASP A 55 -5.67 3.10 8.28
CA ASP A 55 -6.80 3.79 7.66
C ASP A 55 -7.58 2.89 6.69
N ASN A 56 -7.20 1.63 6.52
CA ASN A 56 -7.66 0.74 5.46
C ASN A 56 -7.49 1.38 4.06
N ALA A 57 -6.46 2.20 3.90
CA ALA A 57 -6.19 2.93 2.67
C ALA A 57 -5.25 2.17 1.71
N VAL A 58 -4.73 1.03 2.14
CA VAL A 58 -3.92 0.12 1.32
C VAL A 58 -4.29 -1.33 1.62
N GLY A 59 -4.14 -2.22 0.65
CA GLY A 59 -4.44 -3.63 0.84
C GLY A 59 -4.33 -4.45 -0.44
N LEU A 60 -4.70 -5.73 -0.35
CA LEU A 60 -4.76 -6.65 -1.48
C LEU A 60 -6.20 -7.13 -1.67
N PRO A 61 -6.67 -7.30 -2.93
CA PRO A 61 -7.98 -7.88 -3.23
C PRO A 61 -7.90 -9.41 -3.10
N PHE A 62 -7.85 -9.93 -1.87
CA PHE A 62 -7.53 -11.33 -1.63
C PHE A 62 -8.50 -12.30 -2.31
N ALA A 63 -9.78 -11.94 -2.39
CA ALA A 63 -10.82 -12.76 -3.02
C ALA A 63 -10.60 -13.04 -4.52
N THR A 64 -9.90 -12.14 -5.22
CA THR A 64 -9.60 -12.25 -6.66
C THR A 64 -8.13 -12.54 -6.94
N SER A 65 -7.30 -12.57 -5.90
CA SER A 65 -5.88 -12.88 -6.00
C SER A 65 -5.64 -14.34 -6.34
N LYS A 66 -4.63 -14.60 -7.16
CA LYS A 66 -4.25 -15.94 -7.66
C LYS A 66 -3.01 -16.46 -6.93
N PHE A 67 -2.97 -16.32 -5.61
CA PHE A 67 -1.87 -16.87 -4.81
C PHE A 67 -1.95 -18.41 -4.73
N GLU A 68 -0.82 -19.08 -4.91
CA GLU A 68 -0.74 -20.55 -4.82
C GLU A 68 -0.43 -21.04 -3.40
N LYS A 69 0.33 -20.28 -2.62
CA LYS A 69 0.82 -20.67 -1.30
C LYS A 69 0.47 -19.69 -0.20
N PHE A 70 0.36 -18.40 -0.51
CA PHE A 70 0.05 -17.34 0.44
C PHE A 70 -1.44 -17.36 0.76
N THR A 71 -1.80 -17.58 2.00
CA THR A 71 -3.18 -17.74 2.46
C THR A 71 -3.75 -16.42 3.02
N GLU A 72 -5.08 -16.31 3.02
CA GLU A 72 -5.77 -15.15 3.61
C GLU A 72 -5.43 -14.99 5.10
N SER A 73 -5.30 -16.11 5.83
CA SER A 73 -4.90 -16.08 7.24
C SER A 73 -3.51 -15.48 7.46
N GLU A 74 -2.57 -15.78 6.57
CA GLU A 74 -1.23 -15.17 6.62
C GLU A 74 -1.27 -13.69 6.26
N TYR A 75 -2.09 -13.32 5.28
CA TYR A 75 -2.32 -11.92 4.93
C TYR A 75 -2.89 -11.12 6.11
N VAL A 76 -3.92 -11.65 6.79
CA VAL A 76 -4.51 -10.99 7.96
C VAL A 76 -3.50 -10.85 9.10
N LYS A 77 -2.69 -11.87 9.35
CA LYS A 77 -1.60 -11.80 10.35
C LYS A 77 -0.59 -10.70 10.00
N LEU A 78 -0.20 -10.62 8.73
CA LEU A 78 0.73 -9.59 8.24
C LEU A 78 0.15 -8.19 8.43
N VAL A 79 -1.10 -7.96 8.02
CA VAL A 79 -1.81 -6.68 8.21
C VAL A 79 -1.88 -6.28 9.68
N ASN A 80 -2.24 -7.22 10.56
CA ASN A 80 -2.29 -6.96 12.00
C ASN A 80 -0.91 -6.65 12.59
N SER A 81 0.13 -7.31 12.12
CA SER A 81 1.51 -7.01 12.50
C SER A 81 1.91 -5.59 12.09
N MET A 82 1.56 -5.18 10.89
CA MET A 82 1.82 -3.81 10.40
C MET A 82 1.08 -2.76 11.24
N LYS A 83 -0.19 -3.01 11.59
CA LYS A 83 -1.01 -2.12 12.44
C LYS A 83 -0.47 -1.99 13.86
N SER A 84 0.19 -3.01 14.38
CA SER A 84 0.80 -2.98 15.72
C SER A 84 2.22 -2.43 15.79
N GLY A 85 2.68 -1.77 14.73
CA GLY A 85 4.04 -1.24 14.66
C GLY A 85 5.10 -2.30 14.39
N GLY A 86 4.69 -3.40 13.75
CA GLY A 86 5.59 -4.50 13.38
C GLY A 86 6.56 -4.13 12.25
N THR A 87 7.49 -4.94 12.07
CA THR A 87 8.83 -5.02 11.57
C THR A 87 9.22 -4.38 10.21
N LEU A 88 8.33 -3.76 9.46
CA LEU A 88 8.65 -3.14 8.19
C LEU A 88 8.32 -1.65 8.20
N GLU A 89 9.33 -0.84 8.45
CA GLU A 89 9.25 0.58 8.15
C GLU A 89 9.33 0.77 6.65
N VAL A 90 8.20 1.14 6.04
CA VAL A 90 8.18 1.56 4.64
C VAL A 90 8.52 3.04 4.59
N LYS A 91 9.72 3.35 4.17
CA LYS A 91 10.15 4.74 4.01
C LYS A 91 9.45 5.38 2.82
N ASN A 92 8.96 6.58 3.02
CA ASN A 92 8.33 7.41 1.99
C ASN A 92 9.29 8.45 1.39
N ASP A 93 10.51 8.52 1.90
CA ASP A 93 11.56 9.42 1.42
C ASP A 93 12.51 8.64 0.50
N PHE A 94 12.52 9.02 -0.75
CA PHE A 94 13.37 8.43 -1.79
C PHE A 94 14.76 9.08 -1.86
N SER A 95 14.99 10.18 -1.17
CA SER A 95 16.23 10.95 -1.24
C SER A 95 17.42 10.16 -0.66
N ALA A 96 17.23 9.44 0.43
CA ALA A 96 18.27 8.60 1.02
C ALA A 96 18.68 7.44 0.08
N PHE A 97 17.71 6.88 -0.64
CA PHE A 97 17.95 5.85 -1.65
C PHE A 97 18.75 6.40 -2.85
N LEU A 98 18.35 7.56 -3.37
CA LEU A 98 19.06 8.22 -4.48
C LEU A 98 20.50 8.63 -4.11
N ALA A 99 20.75 8.90 -2.84
CA ALA A 99 22.08 9.22 -2.32
C ALA A 99 23.00 7.97 -2.16
N GLY A 100 22.50 6.77 -2.50
CA GLY A 100 23.28 5.52 -2.40
C GLY A 100 23.46 5.04 -0.96
N GLY A 101 22.66 5.56 -0.01
CA GLY A 101 22.76 5.21 1.41
C GLY A 101 22.03 3.93 1.83
N GLU A 102 21.25 3.32 0.93
CA GLU A 102 20.54 2.07 1.20
C GLU A 102 20.98 0.94 0.29
N THR A 103 21.29 -0.20 0.89
CA THR A 103 21.61 -1.43 0.17
C THR A 103 20.51 -2.46 0.39
N PHE A 104 20.09 -3.14 -0.67
CA PHE A 104 19.15 -4.25 -0.60
C PHE A 104 19.90 -5.57 -0.72
N GLU A 105 19.66 -6.48 0.22
CA GLU A 105 20.38 -7.74 0.29
C GLU A 105 20.19 -8.63 -0.95
N ASN A 106 19.03 -8.52 -1.60
CA ASN A 106 18.63 -9.38 -2.72
C ASN A 106 18.26 -8.63 -4.01
N VAL A 107 18.50 -7.34 -4.08
CA VAL A 107 18.14 -6.51 -5.23
C VAL A 107 19.29 -5.60 -5.62
N ALA A 108 19.76 -5.71 -6.86
CA ALA A 108 20.66 -4.73 -7.44
C ALA A 108 19.86 -3.66 -8.17
N VAL A 109 20.06 -2.40 -7.80
CA VAL A 109 19.40 -1.27 -8.46
C VAL A 109 20.41 -0.55 -9.34
N SER A 110 20.10 -0.41 -10.64
CA SER A 110 20.88 0.39 -11.58
C SER A 110 20.00 1.50 -12.16
N PHE A 111 20.52 2.71 -12.15
CA PHE A 111 19.85 3.83 -12.81
C PHE A 111 20.25 3.88 -14.28
N VAL A 112 19.25 3.83 -15.17
CA VAL A 112 19.45 4.03 -16.61
C VAL A 112 19.45 5.54 -16.85
N LYS A 113 20.53 6.04 -17.43
CA LYS A 113 20.67 7.46 -17.81
C LYS A 113 19.98 7.74 -19.14
#